data_1e6f4617fc18361540c3ebfc344a8787
#
_entry.id   1e6f4617fc18361540c3ebfc344a8787
#
_cell.length_a   1.000
_cell.length_b   1.000
_cell.length_c   1.000
_cell.angle_alpha   90.00
_cell.angle_beta   90.00
_cell.angle_gamma   90.00
#
_symmetry.space_group_name_H-M   'P 1'
#
loop_
_entity.id
_entity.type
_entity.pdbx_description
1 polymer ?
#
loop_
_entity_poly.entity_id
_entity_poly.type
_entity_poly.pdbx_seq_one_letter_code
_entity_poly.pdbx_strand_id
1 'polypeptide(L)'
;MKGRVVFGNAGRNDFQPVTLKSRINGGDTVRSADDWLLDLASIPGALAQLSRDSEINVEELGIAKDGNETAGGMRARSARIRLNRGKIIILFTPSDRSESQFTIKTRELTIKPDSDCLFCVWTDGTTTRVTCAKGKVDTSAEAQSPVAIGAGSFQQWPTAHTKPVLAADDAAAQIDITESLEAGERLQNEASGWSNRRPF
;
A
#
# COMPACT_ATOMS: atom_id res chain seq x y z
N MET A 1 12.11 24.52 -6.00
CA MET A 1 10.67 24.20 -5.94
C MET A 1 10.47 23.32 -4.72
N LYS A 2 9.86 23.86 -3.66
CA LYS A 2 9.58 23.12 -2.43
C LYS A 2 8.31 22.31 -2.62
N GLY A 3 8.34 21.04 -2.20
CA GLY A 3 7.19 20.26 -1.83
C GLY A 3 6.28 19.83 -2.99
N ARG A 4 6.65 18.82 -3.76
CA ARG A 4 5.74 18.16 -4.70
C ARG A 4 5.94 16.65 -4.66
N VAL A 5 4.84 15.94 -4.81
CA VAL A 5 4.90 14.52 -5.16
C VAL A 5 5.27 14.45 -6.64
N VAL A 6 6.26 13.64 -6.95
CA VAL A 6 6.71 13.43 -8.33
C VAL A 6 6.64 11.94 -8.67
N PHE A 7 6.42 11.64 -9.93
CA PHE A 7 6.49 10.28 -10.45
C PHE A 7 7.22 10.25 -11.78
N GLY A 8 7.80 9.13 -12.13
CA GLY A 8 8.51 8.92 -13.38
C GLY A 8 9.34 7.65 -13.34
N ASN A 9 10.04 7.38 -14.44
CA ASN A 9 10.91 6.22 -14.52
C ASN A 9 12.30 6.58 -14.01
N ALA A 10 12.73 5.92 -12.92
CA ALA A 10 14.03 6.18 -12.29
C ALA A 10 15.21 5.95 -13.24
N GLY A 11 15.12 4.99 -14.16
CA GLY A 11 16.18 4.70 -15.15
C GLY A 11 16.31 5.76 -16.25
N ARG A 12 15.26 6.57 -16.47
CA ARG A 12 15.25 7.67 -17.46
C ARG A 12 15.40 9.05 -16.83
N ASN A 13 15.31 9.15 -15.51
CA ASN A 13 15.33 10.39 -14.74
C ASN A 13 14.29 11.43 -15.23
N ASP A 14 13.11 10.96 -15.65
CA ASP A 14 12.03 11.75 -16.26
C ASP A 14 10.90 12.11 -15.26
N PHE A 15 11.26 12.45 -14.05
CA PHE A 15 10.29 12.78 -12.99
C PHE A 15 9.47 14.03 -13.31
N GLN A 16 8.15 13.90 -13.14
CA GLN A 16 7.17 14.97 -13.32
C GLN A 16 6.24 15.08 -12.11
N PRO A 17 5.65 16.25 -11.85
CA PRO A 17 4.71 16.44 -10.75
C PRO A 17 3.47 15.56 -10.90
N VAL A 18 3.01 14.96 -9.78
CA VAL A 18 1.72 14.28 -9.74
C VAL A 18 0.59 15.31 -9.76
N THR A 19 -0.43 15.04 -10.55
CA THR A 19 -1.67 15.79 -10.65
C THR A 19 -2.86 14.84 -10.54
N LEU A 20 -4.08 15.34 -10.37
CA LEU A 20 -5.30 14.52 -10.38
C LEU A 20 -5.53 13.74 -11.68
N LYS A 21 -4.84 14.12 -12.76
CA LYS A 21 -4.92 13.45 -14.07
C LYS A 21 -3.74 12.51 -14.33
N SER A 22 -2.78 12.45 -13.40
CA SER A 22 -1.60 11.60 -13.58
C SER A 22 -2.01 10.13 -13.54
N ARG A 23 -1.43 9.36 -14.46
CA ARG A 23 -1.54 7.91 -14.49
C ARG A 23 -0.18 7.33 -14.17
N ILE A 24 -0.09 6.61 -13.07
CA ILE A 24 1.12 5.92 -12.63
C ILE A 24 1.04 4.50 -13.21
N ASN A 25 2.09 4.06 -13.84
CA ASN A 25 2.16 2.76 -14.52
C ASN A 25 3.12 1.81 -13.82
N GLY A 26 3.08 0.54 -14.18
CA GLY A 26 4.12 -0.41 -13.81
C GLY A 26 5.50 0.07 -14.32
N GLY A 27 6.49 0.03 -13.45
CA GLY A 27 7.85 0.55 -13.69
C GLY A 27 8.08 1.98 -13.21
N ASP A 28 7.03 2.71 -12.81
CA ASP A 28 7.18 4.07 -12.30
C ASP A 28 7.63 4.07 -10.82
N THR A 29 8.42 5.07 -10.48
CA THR A 29 8.79 5.45 -9.12
C THR A 29 7.98 6.66 -8.71
N VAL A 30 7.42 6.66 -7.50
CA VAL A 30 6.71 7.80 -6.91
C VAL A 30 7.47 8.25 -5.66
N ARG A 31 7.69 9.56 -5.56
CA ARG A 31 8.37 10.19 -4.42
C ARG A 31 7.49 11.27 -3.83
N SER A 32 7.27 11.23 -2.53
CA SER A 32 6.68 12.33 -1.78
C SER A 32 7.77 13.14 -1.08
N ALA A 33 7.62 14.46 -1.08
CA ALA A 33 8.49 15.34 -0.30
C ALA A 33 7.97 15.50 1.14
N ASP A 34 8.74 16.21 1.97
CA ASP A 34 8.56 16.33 3.42
C ASP A 34 7.19 16.85 3.88
N ASP A 35 6.45 17.54 3.02
CA ASP A 35 5.20 18.22 3.40
C ASP A 35 3.95 17.61 2.73
N TRP A 36 4.08 16.52 1.94
CA TRP A 36 3.00 16.03 1.10
C TRP A 36 2.60 14.59 1.39
N LEU A 37 1.29 14.39 1.45
CA LEU A 37 0.64 13.09 1.39
C LEU A 37 0.14 12.85 -0.04
N LEU A 38 0.11 11.58 -0.46
CA LEU A 38 -0.45 11.19 -1.74
C LEU A 38 -1.38 10.00 -1.58
N ASP A 39 -2.63 10.17 -1.96
CA ASP A 39 -3.59 9.08 -2.04
C ASP A 39 -3.56 8.46 -3.43
N LEU A 40 -3.47 7.15 -3.48
CA LEU A 40 -3.33 6.33 -4.69
C LEU A 40 -4.41 5.27 -4.73
N ALA A 41 -5.06 5.11 -5.87
CA ALA A 41 -5.84 3.92 -6.19
C ALA A 41 -5.00 3.02 -7.10
N SER A 42 -4.58 1.87 -6.61
CA SER A 42 -3.74 0.94 -7.36
C SER A 42 -4.57 -0.03 -8.19
N ILE A 43 -5.49 -0.73 -7.54
CA ILE A 43 -6.51 -1.60 -8.13
C ILE A 43 -7.81 -1.37 -7.37
N PRO A 44 -8.99 -1.68 -7.96
CA PRO A 44 -10.25 -1.64 -7.22
C PRO A 44 -10.18 -2.47 -5.94
N GLY A 45 -10.53 -1.83 -4.82
CA GLY A 45 -10.41 -2.42 -3.50
C GLY A 45 -9.04 -2.28 -2.84
N ALA A 46 -8.05 -1.64 -3.47
CA ALA A 46 -6.77 -1.34 -2.84
C ALA A 46 -6.44 0.14 -2.97
N LEU A 47 -6.63 0.87 -1.89
CA LEU A 47 -6.29 2.27 -1.74
C LEU A 47 -5.07 2.42 -0.87
N ALA A 48 -4.20 3.33 -1.21
CA ALA A 48 -2.96 3.57 -0.49
C ALA A 48 -2.78 5.06 -0.22
N GLN A 49 -2.26 5.39 0.95
CA GLN A 49 -1.73 6.70 1.25
C GLN A 49 -0.22 6.62 1.43
N LEU A 50 0.51 7.30 0.57
CA LEU A 50 1.94 7.49 0.70
C LEU A 50 2.19 8.68 1.61
N SER A 51 2.89 8.45 2.71
CA SER A 51 3.23 9.49 3.68
C SER A 51 4.38 10.37 3.19
N ARG A 52 4.71 11.37 4.00
CA ARG A 52 5.82 12.30 3.74
C ARG A 52 7.15 11.57 3.62
N ASP A 53 8.06 12.14 2.85
CA ASP A 53 9.42 11.63 2.62
C ASP A 53 9.48 10.13 2.30
N SER A 54 8.59 9.69 1.43
CA SER A 54 8.47 8.29 1.06
C SER A 54 8.74 8.06 -0.41
N GLU A 55 9.27 6.88 -0.71
CA GLU A 55 9.54 6.44 -2.08
C GLU A 55 9.02 5.04 -2.32
N ILE A 56 8.22 4.89 -3.37
CA ILE A 56 7.73 3.59 -3.84
C ILE A 56 8.09 3.37 -5.30
N ASN A 57 8.28 2.11 -5.67
CA ASN A 57 8.27 1.65 -7.06
C ASN A 57 7.01 0.84 -7.29
N VAL A 58 6.27 1.16 -8.33
CA VAL A 58 5.15 0.37 -8.83
C VAL A 58 5.72 -0.74 -9.70
N GLU A 59 5.93 -1.94 -9.14
CA GLU A 59 6.55 -3.04 -9.88
C GLU A 59 5.60 -3.64 -10.91
N GLU A 60 4.31 -3.74 -10.55
CA GLU A 60 3.29 -4.37 -11.39
C GLU A 60 1.92 -3.73 -11.15
N LEU A 61 1.22 -3.47 -12.24
CA LEU A 61 -0.22 -3.20 -12.28
C LEU A 61 -0.81 -4.05 -13.40
N GLY A 62 -1.52 -5.10 -13.04
CA GLY A 62 -2.08 -6.08 -13.97
C GLY A 62 -3.60 -6.14 -13.90
N ILE A 63 -4.23 -6.25 -15.07
CA ILE A 63 -5.65 -6.56 -15.22
C ILE A 63 -5.76 -7.71 -16.22
N ALA A 64 -6.15 -8.88 -15.75
CA ALA A 64 -6.46 -10.00 -16.62
C ALA A 64 -7.95 -9.96 -16.99
N LYS A 65 -8.25 -9.98 -18.29
CA LYS A 65 -9.60 -10.10 -18.84
C LYS A 65 -9.88 -11.58 -19.14
N ASP A 66 -11.09 -12.04 -18.84
CA ASP A 66 -11.48 -13.44 -19.10
C ASP A 66 -11.89 -13.75 -20.53
N GLY A 67 -11.76 -12.79 -21.43
CA GLY A 67 -12.15 -12.95 -22.83
C GLY A 67 -13.66 -12.92 -23.10
N ASN A 68 -14.50 -12.75 -22.10
CA ASN A 68 -15.94 -12.69 -22.23
C ASN A 68 -16.43 -11.25 -22.12
N GLU A 69 -16.64 -10.58 -23.25
CA GLU A 69 -16.98 -9.15 -23.32
C GLU A 69 -18.35 -8.80 -22.73
N THR A 70 -19.22 -9.79 -22.50
CA THR A 70 -20.61 -9.59 -22.13
C THR A 70 -20.88 -9.46 -20.63
N ALA A 71 -19.92 -9.72 -19.74
CA ALA A 71 -20.14 -9.77 -18.29
C ALA A 71 -19.28 -8.80 -17.48
N GLY A 72 -18.75 -7.72 -18.05
CA GLY A 72 -17.88 -6.81 -17.34
C GLY A 72 -16.56 -7.46 -16.86
N GLY A 73 -16.13 -8.48 -17.56
CA GLY A 73 -15.12 -9.49 -17.32
C GLY A 73 -13.71 -9.04 -16.94
N MET A 74 -13.55 -8.40 -15.79
CA MET A 74 -12.24 -8.27 -15.13
C MET A 74 -12.12 -9.36 -14.08
N ARG A 75 -11.41 -10.45 -14.39
CA ARG A 75 -11.30 -11.62 -13.50
C ARG A 75 -10.23 -11.49 -12.44
N ALA A 76 -9.04 -11.10 -12.83
CA ALA A 76 -7.94 -10.97 -11.88
C ALA A 76 -7.28 -9.59 -12.00
N ARG A 77 -6.97 -9.01 -10.87
CA ARG A 77 -6.29 -7.74 -10.76
C ARG A 77 -5.10 -7.91 -9.84
N SER A 78 -3.95 -7.46 -10.28
CA SER A 78 -2.73 -7.54 -9.48
C SER A 78 -2.09 -6.18 -9.33
N ALA A 79 -1.64 -5.86 -8.13
CA ALA A 79 -0.77 -4.73 -7.89
C ALA A 79 0.38 -5.15 -6.96
N ARG A 80 1.59 -4.82 -7.37
CA ARG A 80 2.79 -5.01 -6.56
C ARG A 80 3.54 -3.70 -6.46
N ILE A 81 3.70 -3.25 -5.22
CA ILE A 81 4.37 -2.00 -4.89
C ILE A 81 5.58 -2.33 -4.01
N ARG A 82 6.74 -1.78 -4.33
CA ARG A 82 7.93 -1.83 -3.48
C ARG A 82 8.06 -0.52 -2.72
N LEU A 83 8.04 -0.58 -1.40
CA LEU A 83 8.38 0.56 -0.54
C LEU A 83 9.90 0.56 -0.31
N ASN A 84 10.59 1.57 -0.85
CA ASN A 84 12.03 1.73 -0.70
C ASN A 84 12.39 2.42 0.62
N ARG A 85 11.61 3.45 0.98
CA ARG A 85 11.74 4.18 2.25
C ARG A 85 10.46 4.93 2.58
N GLY A 86 10.30 5.30 3.84
CA GLY A 86 9.18 6.06 4.35
C GLY A 86 8.01 5.18 4.78
N LYS A 87 6.80 5.65 4.60
CA LYS A 87 5.58 5.03 5.14
C LYS A 87 4.48 4.97 4.08
N ILE A 88 3.80 3.83 4.01
CA ILE A 88 2.60 3.64 3.21
C ILE A 88 1.50 3.03 4.08
N ILE A 89 0.30 3.59 4.00
CA ILE A 89 -0.90 3.07 4.67
C ILE A 89 -1.81 2.49 3.60
N ILE A 90 -2.32 1.30 3.82
CA ILE A 90 -3.14 0.56 2.87
C ILE A 90 -4.50 0.26 3.47
N LEU A 91 -5.54 0.65 2.75
CA LEU A 91 -6.89 0.17 2.93
C LEU A 91 -7.18 -0.85 1.82
N PHE A 92 -7.32 -2.12 2.18
CA PHE A 92 -7.63 -3.20 1.27
C PHE A 92 -9.03 -3.74 1.56
N THR A 93 -9.92 -3.62 0.59
CA THR A 93 -11.31 -4.09 0.65
C THR A 93 -11.63 -4.80 -0.67
N PRO A 94 -11.18 -6.07 -0.84
CA PRO A 94 -11.36 -6.80 -2.08
C PRO A 94 -12.85 -6.99 -2.38
N SER A 95 -13.21 -6.91 -3.65
CA SER A 95 -14.57 -7.21 -4.09
C SER A 95 -14.74 -8.72 -4.26
N ASP A 96 -15.84 -9.30 -3.77
CA ASP A 96 -16.19 -10.72 -3.91
C ASP A 96 -16.27 -11.21 -5.37
N ARG A 97 -16.27 -10.27 -6.32
CA ARG A 97 -16.42 -10.56 -7.76
C ARG A 97 -15.12 -10.63 -8.53
N SER A 98 -13.98 -10.32 -7.93
CA SER A 98 -12.70 -10.35 -8.62
C SER A 98 -11.60 -10.89 -7.73
N GLU A 99 -10.75 -11.75 -8.28
CA GLU A 99 -9.50 -12.14 -7.63
C GLU A 99 -8.53 -10.95 -7.66
N SER A 100 -8.53 -10.18 -6.56
CA SER A 100 -7.61 -9.07 -6.39
C SER A 100 -6.39 -9.52 -5.59
N GLN A 101 -5.21 -9.40 -6.18
CA GLN A 101 -3.94 -9.68 -5.52
C GLN A 101 -3.19 -8.38 -5.29
N PHE A 102 -3.02 -8.03 -4.03
CA PHE A 102 -2.25 -6.87 -3.63
C PHE A 102 -1.02 -7.30 -2.85
N THR A 103 0.13 -6.72 -3.16
CA THR A 103 1.39 -7.07 -2.50
C THR A 103 2.23 -5.83 -2.28
N ILE A 104 2.68 -5.62 -1.04
CA ILE A 104 3.75 -4.67 -0.73
C ILE A 104 5.05 -5.45 -0.54
N LYS A 105 6.11 -4.94 -1.14
CA LYS A 105 7.46 -5.43 -0.90
C LYS A 105 8.31 -4.36 -0.24
N THR A 106 9.17 -4.77 0.65
CA THR A 106 10.33 -3.99 1.09
C THR A 106 11.61 -4.72 0.67
N ARG A 107 12.74 -4.31 1.17
CA ARG A 107 14.00 -5.01 0.89
C ARG A 107 13.96 -6.47 1.34
N GLU A 108 13.35 -6.74 2.49
CA GLU A 108 13.43 -8.04 3.17
C GLU A 108 12.09 -8.76 3.27
N LEU A 109 10.98 -8.04 3.06
CA LEU A 109 9.64 -8.57 3.29
C LEU A 109 8.78 -8.54 2.05
N THR A 110 7.92 -9.54 1.97
CA THR A 110 6.72 -9.55 1.15
C THR A 110 5.50 -9.54 2.07
N ILE A 111 4.61 -8.57 1.88
CA ILE A 111 3.46 -8.30 2.75
C ILE A 111 2.20 -8.42 1.89
N LYS A 112 1.25 -9.25 2.34
CA LYS A 112 0.01 -9.53 1.63
C LYS A 112 -1.18 -9.38 2.58
N PRO A 113 -2.18 -8.56 2.24
CA PRO A 113 -3.46 -8.59 2.94
C PRO A 113 -4.17 -9.91 2.69
N ASP A 114 -4.80 -10.46 3.72
CA ASP A 114 -5.57 -11.70 3.63
C ASP A 114 -7.03 -11.44 3.21
N SER A 115 -7.62 -10.40 3.78
CA SER A 115 -9.01 -10.00 3.58
C SER A 115 -9.15 -8.49 3.79
N ASP A 116 -10.34 -8.01 4.10
CA ASP A 116 -10.55 -6.61 4.49
C ASP A 116 -9.61 -6.22 5.62
N CYS A 117 -8.70 -5.30 5.33
CA CYS A 117 -7.73 -4.86 6.31
C CYS A 117 -7.27 -3.41 6.09
N LEU A 118 -6.79 -2.82 7.17
CA LEU A 118 -6.13 -1.53 7.20
C LEU A 118 -4.80 -1.70 7.92
N PHE A 119 -3.72 -1.42 7.24
CA PHE A 119 -2.38 -1.60 7.79
C PHE A 119 -1.39 -0.56 7.28
N CYS A 120 -0.32 -0.41 8.03
CA CYS A 120 0.79 0.49 7.74
C CYS A 120 2.08 -0.31 7.55
N VAL A 121 2.87 0.10 6.58
CA VAL A 121 4.25 -0.36 6.40
C VAL A 121 5.17 0.84 6.45
N TRP A 122 6.12 0.81 7.35
CA TRP A 122 7.19 1.80 7.45
C TRP A 122 8.55 1.13 7.23
N THR A 123 9.44 1.81 6.52
CA THR A 123 10.83 1.36 6.38
C THR A 123 11.80 2.54 6.21
N ASP A 124 12.99 2.42 6.78
CA ASP A 124 14.14 3.30 6.52
C ASP A 124 15.12 2.72 5.49
N GLY A 125 14.78 1.56 4.91
CA GLY A 125 15.62 0.80 3.99
C GLY A 125 16.44 -0.30 4.66
N THR A 126 16.60 -0.29 5.98
CA THR A 126 17.28 -1.30 6.80
C THR A 126 16.35 -1.99 7.78
N THR A 127 15.44 -1.23 8.34
CA THR A 127 14.41 -1.70 9.27
C THR A 127 13.05 -1.57 8.59
N THR A 128 12.20 -2.57 8.77
CA THR A 128 10.82 -2.52 8.31
C THR A 128 9.88 -2.81 9.47
N ARG A 129 8.86 -1.98 9.69
CA ARG A 129 7.78 -2.22 10.63
C ARG A 129 6.47 -2.34 9.88
N VAL A 130 5.72 -3.39 10.21
CA VAL A 130 4.36 -3.62 9.72
C VAL A 130 3.41 -3.57 10.89
N THR A 131 2.41 -2.70 10.82
CA THR A 131 1.42 -2.46 11.89
C THR A 131 0.02 -2.66 11.30
N CYS A 132 -0.78 -3.53 11.90
CA CYS A 132 -2.14 -3.82 11.46
C CYS A 132 -3.16 -3.09 12.34
N ALA A 133 -3.92 -2.15 11.77
CA ALA A 133 -4.96 -1.40 12.49
C ALA A 133 -6.30 -2.15 12.48
N LYS A 134 -6.66 -2.82 11.37
CA LYS A 134 -7.89 -3.62 11.24
C LYS A 134 -7.62 -4.83 10.38
N GLY A 135 -8.30 -5.94 10.69
CA GLY A 135 -8.18 -7.18 9.94
C GLY A 135 -6.89 -7.95 10.21
N LYS A 136 -6.29 -8.49 9.17
CA LYS A 136 -5.07 -9.31 9.24
C LYS A 136 -4.21 -9.10 8.00
N VAL A 137 -2.90 -9.10 8.19
CA VAL A 137 -1.92 -9.04 7.11
C VAL A 137 -0.88 -10.13 7.31
N ASP A 138 -0.55 -10.84 6.23
CA ASP A 138 0.48 -11.87 6.23
C ASP A 138 1.80 -11.30 5.72
N THR A 139 2.87 -11.61 6.42
CA THR A 139 4.24 -11.17 6.09
C THR A 139 5.13 -12.38 5.89
N SER A 140 5.98 -12.35 4.90
CA SER A 140 7.00 -13.35 4.66
C SER A 140 8.36 -12.71 4.39
N ALA A 141 9.38 -13.19 5.10
CA ALA A 141 10.78 -12.85 4.83
C ALA A 141 11.47 -14.06 4.17
N GLU A 142 12.56 -13.80 3.45
CA GLU A 142 13.39 -14.90 2.92
C GLU A 142 13.84 -15.82 4.06
N ALA A 143 13.70 -17.13 3.84
CA ALA A 143 14.11 -18.18 4.79
C ALA A 143 13.41 -18.16 6.18
N GLN A 144 12.31 -17.42 6.34
CA GLN A 144 11.53 -17.42 7.58
C GLN A 144 10.10 -17.91 7.31
N SER A 145 9.49 -18.51 8.33
CA SER A 145 8.07 -18.87 8.27
C SER A 145 7.21 -17.60 8.16
N PRO A 146 6.11 -17.63 7.38
CA PRO A 146 5.17 -16.54 7.31
C PRO A 146 4.63 -16.16 8.69
N VAL A 147 4.46 -14.87 8.93
CA VAL A 147 3.92 -14.33 10.18
C VAL A 147 2.65 -13.56 9.86
N ALA A 148 1.57 -13.90 10.56
CA ALA A 148 0.30 -13.19 10.49
C ALA A 148 0.23 -12.11 11.57
N ILE A 149 -0.01 -10.87 11.18
CA ILE A 149 -0.15 -9.72 12.08
C ILE A 149 -1.63 -9.36 12.13
N GLY A 150 -2.25 -9.52 13.30
CA GLY A 150 -3.65 -9.18 13.54
C GLY A 150 -3.85 -7.73 13.94
N ALA A 151 -5.12 -7.32 14.00
CA ALA A 151 -5.52 -5.98 14.41
C ALA A 151 -4.94 -5.58 15.77
N GLY A 152 -4.45 -4.34 15.89
CA GLY A 152 -3.83 -3.80 17.09
C GLY A 152 -2.41 -4.31 17.37
N SER A 153 -1.81 -5.06 16.44
CA SER A 153 -0.47 -5.63 16.60
C SER A 153 0.50 -5.13 15.54
N PHE A 154 1.78 -5.27 15.82
CA PHE A 154 2.85 -4.96 14.89
C PHE A 154 4.00 -5.96 14.98
N GLN A 155 4.85 -5.94 13.97
CA GLN A 155 6.16 -6.58 14.02
C GLN A 155 7.18 -5.77 13.24
N GLN A 156 8.45 -5.83 13.71
CA GLN A 156 9.57 -5.13 13.11
C GLN A 156 10.64 -6.12 12.66
N TRP A 157 11.28 -5.84 11.53
CA TRP A 157 12.42 -6.61 10.99
C TRP A 157 13.62 -5.69 10.80
N PRO A 158 14.84 -6.15 11.12
CA PRO A 158 15.14 -7.44 11.75
C PRO A 158 14.41 -7.58 13.07
N THR A 159 13.91 -8.78 13.35
CA THR A 159 13.05 -8.97 14.52
C THR A 159 13.84 -9.50 15.72
N ALA A 160 13.55 -8.92 16.90
CA ALA A 160 13.93 -9.49 18.19
C ALA A 160 12.84 -10.42 18.78
N HIS A 161 11.64 -10.43 18.17
CA HIS A 161 10.49 -11.19 18.65
C HIS A 161 10.06 -12.24 17.62
N THR A 162 9.73 -13.43 18.09
CA THR A 162 9.25 -14.53 17.24
C THR A 162 7.78 -14.40 16.86
N LYS A 163 7.04 -13.51 17.53
CA LYS A 163 5.60 -13.27 17.33
C LYS A 163 5.31 -11.77 17.30
N PRO A 164 4.22 -11.35 16.64
CA PRO A 164 3.73 -9.98 16.71
C PRO A 164 3.49 -9.53 18.15
N VAL A 165 3.74 -8.25 18.40
CA VAL A 165 3.60 -7.58 19.69
C VAL A 165 2.41 -6.61 19.59
N LEU A 166 1.74 -6.32 20.71
CA LEU A 166 0.68 -5.33 20.75
C LEU A 166 1.24 -3.93 20.45
N ALA A 167 0.59 -3.20 19.57
CA ALA A 167 0.98 -1.83 19.25
C ALA A 167 0.87 -0.89 20.45
N ALA A 168 0.04 -1.23 21.44
CA ALA A 168 -0.08 -0.48 22.70
C ALA A 168 1.22 -0.45 23.51
N ASP A 169 2.12 -1.39 23.28
CA ASP A 169 3.39 -1.49 24.02
C ASP A 169 4.54 -0.73 23.34
N ASP A 170 4.30 -0.11 22.19
CA ASP A 170 5.30 0.63 21.40
C ASP A 170 4.74 1.96 20.88
N ALA A 171 5.38 3.06 21.26
CA ALA A 171 4.91 4.41 20.91
C ALA A 171 4.84 4.65 19.39
N ALA A 172 5.79 4.13 18.64
CA ALA A 172 5.82 4.32 17.20
C ALA A 172 4.73 3.47 16.50
N ALA A 173 4.46 2.27 17.00
CA ALA A 173 3.37 1.44 16.51
C ALA A 173 1.99 2.03 16.87
N GLN A 174 1.85 2.67 18.04
CA GLN A 174 0.62 3.40 18.39
C GLN A 174 0.35 4.57 17.42
N ILE A 175 1.39 5.33 17.07
CA ILE A 175 1.30 6.39 16.07
C ILE A 175 0.84 5.79 14.73
N ASP A 176 1.45 4.68 14.29
CA ASP A 176 1.07 4.01 13.04
C ASP A 176 -0.40 3.56 13.04
N ILE A 177 -0.92 3.06 14.17
CA ILE A 177 -2.36 2.72 14.31
C ILE A 177 -3.23 3.96 14.15
N THR A 178 -2.92 5.04 14.87
CA THR A 178 -3.70 6.27 14.85
C THR A 178 -3.74 6.88 13.44
N GLU A 179 -2.58 7.05 12.81
CA GLU A 179 -2.48 7.56 11.45
C GLU A 179 -3.19 6.66 10.43
N SER A 180 -3.13 5.33 10.62
CA SER A 180 -3.83 4.38 9.77
C SER A 180 -5.34 4.54 9.86
N LEU A 181 -5.89 4.71 11.06
CA LEU A 181 -7.34 4.90 11.25
C LEU A 181 -7.81 6.20 10.59
N GLU A 182 -7.08 7.31 10.79
CA GLU A 182 -7.39 8.60 10.17
C GLU A 182 -7.28 8.54 8.63
N ALA A 183 -6.24 7.90 8.12
CA ALA A 183 -6.07 7.70 6.68
C ALA A 183 -7.17 6.78 6.11
N GLY A 184 -7.52 5.72 6.82
CA GLY A 184 -8.57 4.79 6.41
C GLY A 184 -9.93 5.45 6.23
N GLU A 185 -10.32 6.35 7.14
CA GLU A 185 -11.56 7.12 7.02
C GLU A 185 -11.55 8.04 5.80
N ARG A 186 -10.42 8.74 5.53
CA ARG A 186 -10.29 9.58 4.33
C ARG A 186 -10.37 8.76 3.05
N LEU A 187 -9.60 7.68 2.95
CA LEU A 187 -9.58 6.81 1.78
C LEU A 187 -10.96 6.19 1.49
N GLN A 188 -11.72 5.81 2.53
CA GLN A 188 -13.09 5.32 2.39
C GLN A 188 -14.04 6.37 1.82
N ASN A 189 -13.95 7.60 2.31
CA ASN A 189 -14.76 8.71 1.84
C ASN A 189 -14.45 9.06 0.37
N GLU A 190 -13.18 9.04 -0.03
CA GLU A 190 -12.76 9.27 -1.40
C GLU A 190 -13.22 8.15 -2.35
N ALA A 191 -13.12 6.88 -1.92
CA ALA A 191 -13.60 5.73 -2.69
C ALA A 191 -15.10 5.84 -3.00
N SER A 192 -15.89 6.29 -2.04
CA SER A 192 -17.32 6.54 -2.21
C SER A 192 -17.60 7.65 -3.23
N GLY A 193 -16.75 8.68 -3.25
CA GLY A 193 -16.81 9.77 -4.24
C GLY A 193 -16.42 9.31 -5.66
N TRP A 194 -15.48 8.37 -5.79
CA TRP A 194 -15.07 7.83 -7.10
C TRP A 194 -16.09 6.88 -7.69
N SER A 195 -16.76 6.07 -6.88
CA SER A 195 -17.84 5.18 -7.33
C SER A 195 -19.02 5.92 -7.94
N ASN A 196 -19.26 7.16 -7.52
CA ASN A 196 -20.34 8.02 -8.04
C ASN A 196 -19.93 8.79 -9.31
N ARG A 197 -18.66 8.83 -9.67
CA ARG A 197 -18.21 9.40 -10.94
C ARG A 197 -18.20 8.28 -11.98
N ARG A 198 -19.29 8.16 -12.76
CA ARG A 198 -19.35 7.23 -13.89
C ARG A 198 -18.13 7.48 -14.80
N PRO A 199 -17.37 6.44 -15.17
CA PRO A 199 -16.41 6.59 -16.24
C PRO A 199 -17.20 6.90 -17.53
N PHE A 200 -16.80 7.96 -18.22
CA PHE A 200 -17.25 8.26 -19.57
C PHE A 200 -16.62 7.29 -20.54
#